data_2104d7f98b53d3f198a41afa04c24d90
#
_entry.id   2104d7f98b53d3f198a41afa04c24d90
#
_cell.length_a   1.000
_cell.length_b   1.000
_cell.length_c   1.000
_cell.angle_alpha   90.00
_cell.angle_beta   90.00
_cell.angle_gamma   90.00
#
_symmetry.space_group_name_H-M   'P 1'
#
loop_
_entity.id
_entity.type
_entity.pdbx_description
1 polymer ?
#
loop_
_entity_poly.entity_id
_entity_poly.type
_entity_poly.pdbx_seq_one_letter_code
_entity_poly.pdbx_strand_id
1 'polypeptide(L)'
;MRLAVFSDVHSNHHALKACLKEAEKQKADGYIFLGDYISDCANPHETMKLIYRAKQEMPCWFVRGNREEYVLNHHNFGSDWANGTTTGSLLYTYEGLTAEDLEFISALPFMQTIDPNGKCPIRICHGSPEKTRDTLRPFPYK
;
A
#
# COMPACT_ATOMS: atom_id res chain seq x y z
N MET A 1 -7.24 -4.24 22.06
CA MET A 1 -6.42 -4.31 20.84
C MET A 1 -6.51 -2.98 20.10
N ARG A 2 -5.39 -2.42 19.72
CA ARG A 2 -5.26 -1.17 18.97
C ARG A 2 -4.54 -1.46 17.66
N LEU A 3 -5.14 -1.13 16.53
CA LEU A 3 -4.55 -1.31 15.20
C LEU A 3 -4.22 0.07 14.61
N ALA A 4 -3.01 0.23 14.09
CA ALA A 4 -2.67 1.38 13.27
C ALA A 4 -2.99 1.07 11.80
N VAL A 5 -3.64 2.01 11.13
CA VAL A 5 -4.04 1.87 9.73
C VAL A 5 -3.26 2.88 8.90
N PHE A 6 -2.61 2.39 7.86
CA PHE A 6 -1.83 3.16 6.90
C PHE A 6 -2.43 2.98 5.51
N SER A 7 -2.57 4.07 4.78
CA SER A 7 -3.03 4.09 3.39
C SER A 7 -2.28 5.17 2.63
N ASP A 8 -2.17 5.00 1.31
CA ASP A 8 -1.71 6.05 0.39
C ASP A 8 -0.34 6.62 0.78
N VAL A 9 0.61 5.74 1.05
CA VAL A 9 2.00 6.10 1.45
C VAL A 9 2.77 6.74 0.30
N HIS A 10 2.52 6.30 -0.94
CA HIS A 10 3.06 6.89 -2.16
C HIS A 10 4.58 7.11 -2.14
N SER A 11 5.35 6.09 -1.80
CA SER A 11 6.82 6.15 -1.74
C SER A 11 7.39 7.22 -0.78
N ASN A 12 6.58 7.77 0.12
CA ASN A 12 6.99 8.75 1.12
C ASN A 12 7.52 8.04 2.38
N HIS A 13 8.74 7.50 2.29
CA HIS A 13 9.35 6.77 3.40
C HIS A 13 9.54 7.62 4.66
N HIS A 14 9.74 8.93 4.52
CA HIS A 14 9.87 9.83 5.68
C HIS A 14 8.55 9.94 6.45
N ALA A 15 7.43 10.11 5.75
CA ALA A 15 6.11 10.13 6.37
C ALA A 15 5.78 8.78 7.00
N LEU A 16 6.00 7.66 6.27
CA LEU A 16 5.77 6.32 6.80
C LEU A 16 6.58 6.06 8.07
N LYS A 17 7.88 6.42 8.08
CA LYS A 17 8.74 6.28 9.24
C LYS A 17 8.22 7.05 10.46
N ALA A 18 7.73 8.28 10.25
CA ALA A 18 7.14 9.09 11.31
C ALA A 18 5.84 8.47 11.85
N CYS A 19 4.98 7.98 10.95
CA CYS A 19 3.72 7.33 11.32
C CYS A 19 3.94 6.00 12.06
N LEU A 20 4.91 5.17 11.62
CA LEU A 20 5.27 3.94 12.32
C LEU A 20 5.78 4.24 13.75
N LYS A 21 6.65 5.24 13.91
CA LYS A 21 7.13 5.67 15.21
C LYS A 21 5.99 6.15 16.12
N GLU A 22 5.01 6.87 15.58
CA GLU A 22 3.85 7.31 16.37
C GLU A 22 2.95 6.11 16.72
N ALA A 23 2.73 5.16 15.82
CA ALA A 23 1.98 3.94 16.10
C ALA A 23 2.62 3.10 17.22
N GLU A 24 3.94 2.98 17.22
CA GLU A 24 4.72 2.34 18.30
C GLU A 24 4.52 3.07 19.64
N LYS A 25 4.67 4.39 19.66
CA LYS A 25 4.44 5.23 20.84
C LYS A 25 3.01 5.07 21.38
N GLN A 26 2.03 4.93 20.49
CA GLN A 26 0.64 4.67 20.83
C GLN A 26 0.38 3.21 21.23
N LYS A 27 1.40 2.36 21.27
CA LYS A 27 1.33 0.94 21.61
C LYS A 27 0.30 0.19 20.73
N ALA A 28 0.44 0.35 19.41
CA ALA A 28 -0.35 -0.44 18.47
C ALA A 28 0.02 -1.93 18.59
N ASP A 29 -0.99 -2.80 18.55
CA ASP A 29 -0.84 -4.25 18.61
C ASP A 29 -0.63 -4.87 17.22
N GLY A 30 -0.81 -4.12 16.16
CA GLY A 30 -0.63 -4.54 14.78
C GLY A 30 -0.92 -3.43 13.78
N TYR A 31 -0.58 -3.70 12.52
CA TYR A 31 -0.67 -2.72 11.43
C TYR A 31 -1.54 -3.23 10.30
N ILE A 32 -2.36 -2.35 9.75
CA ILE A 32 -3.14 -2.58 8.54
C ILE A 32 -2.63 -1.62 7.46
N PHE A 33 -2.26 -2.16 6.32
CA PHE A 33 -1.80 -1.40 5.16
C PHE A 33 -2.82 -1.53 4.03
N LEU A 34 -3.44 -0.43 3.64
CA LEU A 34 -4.57 -0.39 2.72
C LEU A 34 -4.20 -0.07 1.26
N GLY A 35 -2.98 -0.32 0.84
CA GLY A 35 -2.55 -0.11 -0.55
C GLY A 35 -1.93 1.25 -0.83
N ASP A 36 -1.52 1.43 -2.07
CA ASP A 36 -0.82 2.60 -2.60
C ASP A 36 0.46 2.92 -1.78
N TYR A 37 1.30 1.89 -1.61
CA TYR A 37 2.59 2.02 -0.91
C TYR A 37 3.62 2.78 -1.71
N ILE A 38 3.53 2.65 -3.03
CA ILE A 38 4.52 3.08 -4.03
C ILE A 38 3.95 4.18 -4.93
N SER A 39 4.81 4.73 -5.78
CA SER A 39 4.56 5.83 -6.73
C SER A 39 4.58 7.23 -6.13
N ASP A 40 4.55 8.21 -7.01
CA ASP A 40 4.42 9.66 -6.79
C ASP A 40 5.58 10.32 -6.04
N CYS A 41 6.10 9.74 -4.95
CA CYS A 41 7.31 10.23 -4.26
C CYS A 41 8.56 9.42 -4.65
N ALA A 42 9.72 9.95 -4.26
CA ALA A 42 11.01 9.58 -4.84
C ALA A 42 11.67 8.29 -4.31
N ASN A 43 11.09 7.62 -3.29
CA ASN A 43 11.81 6.56 -2.59
C ASN A 43 11.02 5.25 -2.46
N PRO A 44 10.65 4.60 -3.59
CA PRO A 44 9.82 3.39 -3.57
C PRO A 44 10.49 2.24 -2.79
N HIS A 45 11.74 1.91 -3.09
CA HIS A 45 12.46 0.82 -2.42
C HIS A 45 12.70 1.09 -0.93
N GLU A 46 13.04 2.33 -0.54
CA GLU A 46 13.20 2.67 0.88
C GLU A 46 11.86 2.57 1.66
N THR A 47 10.75 2.86 0.99
CA THR A 47 9.42 2.64 1.56
C THR A 47 9.14 1.15 1.77
N MET A 48 9.47 0.31 0.77
CA MET A 48 9.30 -1.14 0.88
C MET A 48 10.15 -1.73 2.00
N LYS A 49 11.38 -1.28 2.20
CA LYS A 49 12.22 -1.69 3.35
C LYS A 49 11.56 -1.41 4.70
N LEU A 50 10.90 -0.27 4.86
CA LEU A 50 10.16 0.04 6.09
C LEU A 50 8.95 -0.89 6.28
N ILE A 51 8.25 -1.23 5.20
CA ILE A 51 7.13 -2.18 5.21
C ILE A 51 7.61 -3.59 5.60
N TYR A 52 8.72 -4.07 5.04
CA TYR A 52 9.30 -5.36 5.40
C TYR A 52 9.71 -5.42 6.86
N ARG A 53 10.34 -4.35 7.35
CA ARG A 53 10.70 -4.23 8.75
C ARG A 53 9.46 -4.27 9.64
N ALA A 54 8.44 -3.50 9.33
CA ALA A 54 7.17 -3.50 10.07
C ALA A 54 6.54 -4.90 10.11
N LYS A 55 6.54 -5.63 8.98
CA LYS A 55 6.05 -7.02 8.86
C LYS A 55 6.83 -8.01 9.74
N GLN A 56 8.13 -7.77 9.96
CA GLN A 56 8.96 -8.62 10.82
C GLN A 56 8.73 -8.35 12.31
N GLU A 57 8.42 -7.10 12.67
CA GLU A 57 8.33 -6.65 14.06
C GLU A 57 6.91 -6.79 14.63
N MET A 58 5.86 -6.73 13.78
CA MET A 58 4.46 -6.67 14.21
C MET A 58 3.55 -7.51 13.30
N PRO A 59 2.42 -7.99 13.82
CA PRO A 59 1.34 -8.53 12.99
C PRO A 59 0.88 -7.49 11.98
N CYS A 60 0.95 -7.84 10.68
CA CYS A 60 0.59 -6.94 9.60
C CYS A 60 -0.39 -7.59 8.62
N TRP A 61 -1.35 -6.81 8.15
CA TRP A 61 -2.30 -7.19 7.10
C TRP A 61 -2.21 -6.18 5.96
N PHE A 62 -2.22 -6.70 4.74
CA PHE A 62 -1.96 -5.92 3.54
C PHE A 62 -3.03 -6.16 2.49
N VAL A 63 -3.41 -5.11 1.77
CA VAL A 63 -4.12 -5.21 0.49
C VAL A 63 -3.39 -4.34 -0.53
N ARG A 64 -3.53 -4.66 -1.83
CA ARG A 64 -2.97 -3.83 -2.89
C ARG A 64 -3.90 -2.67 -3.22
N GLY A 65 -3.30 -1.54 -3.60
CA GLY A 65 -3.98 -0.39 -4.16
C GLY A 65 -3.88 -0.34 -5.69
N ASN A 66 -4.38 0.73 -6.29
CA ASN A 66 -4.33 0.90 -7.75
C ASN A 66 -2.91 1.20 -8.26
N ARG A 67 -2.02 1.75 -7.44
CA ARG A 67 -0.63 2.00 -7.85
C ARG A 67 0.14 0.70 -8.02
N GLU A 68 -0.06 -0.25 -7.12
CA GLU A 68 0.48 -1.60 -7.26
C GLU A 68 -0.05 -2.28 -8.53
N GLU A 69 -1.34 -2.14 -8.86
CA GLU A 69 -1.90 -2.70 -10.09
C GLU A 69 -1.29 -2.10 -11.36
N TYR A 70 -1.02 -0.78 -11.39
CA TYR A 70 -0.36 -0.16 -12.54
C TYR A 70 1.05 -0.70 -12.75
N VAL A 71 1.83 -0.79 -11.68
CA VAL A 71 3.19 -1.31 -11.73
C VAL A 71 3.21 -2.77 -12.17
N LEU A 72 2.31 -3.61 -11.64
CA LEU A 72 2.18 -5.02 -12.06
C LEU A 72 1.76 -5.17 -13.51
N ASN A 73 0.84 -4.34 -14.00
CA ASN A 73 0.44 -4.34 -15.41
C ASN A 73 1.63 -3.99 -16.32
N HIS A 74 2.44 -3.00 -15.95
CA HIS A 74 3.65 -2.67 -16.69
C HIS A 74 4.65 -3.82 -16.67
N HIS A 75 4.87 -4.44 -15.52
CA HIS A 75 5.77 -5.57 -15.36
C HIS A 75 5.37 -6.77 -16.24
N ASN A 76 4.09 -7.09 -16.30
CA ASN A 76 3.57 -8.26 -16.99
C ASN A 76 3.37 -8.05 -18.49
N PHE A 77 2.97 -6.86 -18.91
CA PHE A 77 2.49 -6.59 -20.28
C PHE A 77 3.24 -5.46 -20.99
N GLY A 78 4.05 -4.70 -20.24
CA GLY A 78 4.66 -3.46 -20.74
C GLY A 78 3.64 -2.33 -20.89
N SER A 79 4.13 -1.13 -21.07
CA SER A 79 3.33 0.06 -21.38
C SER A 79 4.20 1.13 -22.03
N ASP A 80 3.57 2.12 -22.64
CA ASP A 80 4.23 3.28 -23.26
C ASP A 80 4.59 4.37 -22.22
N TRP A 81 4.95 3.97 -21.00
CA TRP A 81 5.38 4.92 -20.00
C TRP A 81 6.70 5.55 -20.41
N ALA A 82 6.78 6.87 -20.29
CA ALA A 82 7.97 7.63 -20.62
C ALA A 82 8.24 8.71 -19.56
N ASN A 83 9.52 8.99 -19.34
CA ASN A 83 9.95 10.09 -18.48
C ASN A 83 9.38 11.43 -19.00
N GLY A 84 8.98 12.31 -18.07
CA GLY A 84 8.43 13.62 -18.41
C GLY A 84 6.96 13.62 -18.84
N THR A 85 6.27 12.49 -18.73
CA THR A 85 4.84 12.34 -18.99
C THR A 85 4.05 12.22 -17.67
N THR A 86 2.72 12.14 -17.76
CA THR A 86 1.87 11.86 -16.59
C THR A 86 2.11 10.49 -15.97
N THR A 87 2.74 9.58 -16.71
CA THR A 87 3.14 8.24 -16.24
C THR A 87 4.60 8.16 -15.80
N GLY A 88 5.35 9.26 -15.87
CA GLY A 88 6.76 9.29 -15.51
C GLY A 88 7.05 8.89 -14.06
N SER A 89 6.18 9.26 -13.13
CA SER A 89 6.31 8.85 -11.72
C SER A 89 6.13 7.33 -11.54
N LEU A 90 5.26 6.72 -12.33
CA LEU A 90 5.06 5.26 -12.32
C LEU A 90 6.26 4.53 -12.93
N LEU A 91 6.82 5.04 -14.03
CA LEU A 91 8.03 4.49 -14.64
C LEU A 91 9.21 4.58 -13.67
N TYR A 92 9.46 5.75 -13.10
CA TYR A 92 10.48 5.94 -12.08
C TYR A 92 10.32 4.97 -10.89
N THR A 93 9.07 4.77 -10.45
CA THR A 93 8.77 3.82 -9.38
C THR A 93 9.13 2.41 -9.79
N TYR A 94 8.69 1.96 -10.98
CA TYR A 94 8.95 0.62 -11.48
C TYR A 94 10.47 0.35 -11.58
N GLU A 95 11.23 1.29 -12.13
CA GLU A 95 12.70 1.20 -12.25
C GLU A 95 13.41 1.20 -10.89
N GLY A 96 12.81 1.82 -9.88
CA GLY A 96 13.33 1.88 -8.51
C GLY A 96 12.96 0.70 -7.61
N LEU A 97 12.11 -0.23 -8.08
CA LEU A 97 11.73 -1.44 -7.34
C LEU A 97 12.67 -2.61 -7.66
N THR A 98 12.88 -3.46 -6.66
CA THR A 98 13.62 -4.72 -6.83
C THR A 98 12.68 -5.85 -7.26
N ALA A 99 13.24 -6.98 -7.68
CA ALA A 99 12.48 -8.19 -7.96
C ALA A 99 11.69 -8.67 -6.72
N GLU A 100 12.28 -8.56 -5.53
CA GLU A 100 11.62 -8.89 -4.27
C GLU A 100 10.42 -7.98 -4.00
N ASP A 101 10.55 -6.67 -4.28
CA ASP A 101 9.46 -5.72 -4.15
C ASP A 101 8.29 -6.06 -5.09
N LEU A 102 8.60 -6.41 -6.36
CA LEU A 102 7.60 -6.82 -7.34
C LEU A 102 6.91 -8.13 -6.96
N GLU A 103 7.66 -9.11 -6.46
CA GLU A 103 7.12 -10.37 -5.95
C GLU A 103 6.17 -10.12 -4.76
N PHE A 104 6.60 -9.32 -3.78
CA PHE A 104 5.76 -8.94 -2.65
C PHE A 104 4.45 -8.28 -3.11
N ILE A 105 4.53 -7.28 -3.99
CA ILE A 105 3.37 -6.56 -4.51
C ILE A 105 2.42 -7.52 -5.26
N SER A 106 2.96 -8.45 -6.05
CA SER A 106 2.16 -9.41 -6.82
C SER A 106 1.36 -10.37 -5.93
N ALA A 107 1.91 -10.70 -4.77
CA ALA A 107 1.27 -11.57 -3.79
C ALA A 107 0.18 -10.89 -2.94
N LEU A 108 0.06 -9.55 -3.00
CA LEU A 108 -0.92 -8.81 -2.22
C LEU A 108 -2.36 -9.13 -2.67
N PRO A 109 -3.27 -9.45 -1.74
CA PRO A 109 -4.67 -9.63 -2.06
C PRO A 109 -5.32 -8.28 -2.43
N PHE A 110 -6.31 -8.34 -3.31
CA PHE A 110 -7.18 -7.20 -3.61
C PHE A 110 -8.00 -6.75 -2.39
N MET A 111 -8.49 -7.72 -1.64
CA MET A 111 -9.30 -7.56 -0.45
C MET A 111 -9.09 -8.75 0.46
N GLN A 112 -9.16 -8.55 1.76
CA GLN A 112 -9.20 -9.68 2.72
C GLN A 112 -10.10 -9.38 3.91
N THR A 113 -10.53 -10.44 4.57
CA THR A 113 -11.18 -10.35 5.88
C THR A 113 -10.17 -10.81 6.92
N ILE A 114 -9.91 -9.96 7.90
CA ILE A 114 -9.02 -10.24 9.02
C ILE A 114 -9.83 -10.35 10.31
N ASP A 115 -9.35 -11.14 11.24
CA ASP A 115 -9.91 -11.22 12.61
C ASP A 115 -8.76 -11.21 13.62
N PRO A 116 -8.19 -10.04 13.90
CA PRO A 116 -6.98 -9.91 14.69
C PRO A 116 -7.09 -10.42 16.14
N ASN A 117 -8.30 -10.55 16.66
CA ASN A 117 -8.53 -10.95 18.06
C ASN A 117 -9.60 -12.04 18.23
N GLY A 118 -10.07 -12.66 17.15
CA GLY A 118 -11.07 -13.72 17.17
C GLY A 118 -12.48 -13.27 17.62
N LYS A 119 -12.76 -11.96 17.57
CA LYS A 119 -14.03 -11.41 18.10
C LYS A 119 -14.83 -10.62 17.08
N CYS A 120 -14.14 -9.98 16.14
CA CYS A 120 -14.79 -9.09 15.18
C CYS A 120 -14.03 -9.12 13.86
N PRO A 121 -14.55 -9.80 12.84
CA PRO A 121 -13.94 -9.79 11.52
C PRO A 121 -14.03 -8.38 10.89
N ILE A 122 -12.92 -7.95 10.32
CA ILE A 122 -12.79 -6.65 9.63
C ILE A 122 -12.48 -6.96 8.17
N ARG A 123 -13.27 -6.43 7.25
CA ARG A 123 -12.96 -6.48 5.82
C ARG A 123 -12.15 -5.25 5.43
N ILE A 124 -11.01 -5.47 4.79
CA ILE A 124 -10.11 -4.43 4.34
C ILE A 124 -9.96 -4.50 2.82
N CYS A 125 -9.99 -3.34 2.18
CA CYS A 125 -9.76 -3.13 0.75
C CYS A 125 -9.25 -1.71 0.51
N HIS A 126 -8.63 -1.49 -0.66
CA HIS A 126 -8.34 -0.15 -1.17
C HIS A 126 -9.45 0.25 -2.14
N GLY A 127 -9.94 1.49 -2.03
CA GLY A 127 -11.08 1.96 -2.83
C GLY A 127 -12.40 1.35 -2.39
N SER A 128 -12.90 0.35 -3.11
CA SER A 128 -14.14 -0.36 -2.76
C SER A 128 -13.93 -1.88 -2.77
N PRO A 129 -14.90 -2.68 -2.27
CA PRO A 129 -14.88 -4.12 -2.44
C PRO A 129 -14.94 -4.62 -3.88
N GLU A 130 -15.22 -3.74 -4.84
CA GLU A 130 -15.34 -4.09 -6.27
C GLU A 130 -14.11 -3.66 -7.09
N LYS A 131 -13.52 -2.50 -6.75
CA LYS A 131 -12.41 -1.91 -7.54
C LYS A 131 -11.46 -1.10 -6.67
N THR A 132 -10.16 -1.21 -6.94
CA THR A 132 -9.13 -0.41 -6.28
C THR A 132 -9.23 1.09 -6.55
N ARG A 133 -9.84 1.49 -7.68
CA ARG A 133 -9.97 2.90 -8.10
C ARG A 133 -11.27 3.57 -7.67
N ASP A 134 -12.16 2.86 -7.01
CA ASP A 134 -13.44 3.44 -6.60
C ASP A 134 -13.22 4.44 -5.48
N THR A 135 -13.85 5.60 -5.62
CA THR A 135 -13.93 6.58 -4.54
C THR A 135 -15.27 6.43 -3.84
N LEU A 136 -15.25 6.02 -2.60
CA LEU A 136 -16.44 6.01 -1.75
C LEU A 136 -16.77 7.47 -1.41
N ARG A 137 -17.82 7.99 -2.02
CA ARG A 137 -18.35 9.33 -1.70
C ARG A 137 -19.47 9.19 -0.69
N PRO A 138 -19.59 10.11 0.29
CA PRO A 138 -20.82 10.20 1.07
C PRO A 138 -21.99 10.41 0.10
N PHE A 139 -23.15 9.86 0.46
CA PHE A 139 -24.36 9.88 -0.37
C PHE A 139 -24.52 11.20 -1.12
N PRO A 140 -25.00 11.16 -2.39
CA PRO A 140 -25.18 12.38 -3.16
C PRO A 140 -26.07 13.32 -2.37
N TYR A 141 -25.58 14.50 -2.10
CA TYR A 141 -26.42 15.59 -1.64
C TYR A 141 -27.51 15.80 -2.70
N LYS A 142 -28.78 15.60 -2.29
CA LYS A 142 -29.91 15.98 -3.12
C LYS A 142 -29.96 17.49 -3.24
#